data_2eb5c63ab6fe056680961a4f4b34f2ce
#
_entry.id   2eb5c63ab6fe056680961a4f4b34f2ce
#
_cell.length_a   1.000
_cell.length_b   1.000
_cell.length_c   1.000
_cell.angle_alpha   90.00
_cell.angle_beta   90.00
_cell.angle_gamma   90.00
#
_symmetry.space_group_name_H-M   'P 1'
#
loop_
_entity.id
_entity.type
_entity.pdbx_description
1 polymer ?
#
loop_
_entity_poly.entity_id
_entity_poly.type
_entity_poly.pdbx_seq_one_letter_code
_entity_poly.pdbx_strand_id
1 'polypeptide(L)'
;SALENYAAQGKPAYVNKDNTGANAITDKAATLGRVLFYDKNLSTNNTIACASCHKQEFAFGDTAISSLGVENGRTERHSMRLINTRYANEAKFFWNERAASLEAQTTMPIVDHLEMGFSGQTGRGNITSLITKLNGIGYYKELFTLAYGDATITEARMQTALAQFIRSIQSFDSKYDIGRAQVGNDGAPFPNFTAQENAGKNLFLAPPIFNAASERIGGGFGCQGCHQAPEFDIDPNSRNNGFIGVIGSTTTDLNNTRSPSLRDILNAAGVANTPFMHTAVPVTIRQVLAHYNSIAAPARNTNLDARLKPNNIGQNLQMTPDEINSMVAF
;
A
#
# COMPACT_ATOMS: atom_id res chain seq x y z
N SER A 1 9.16 -27.31 16.49
CA SER A 1 9.87 -26.05 16.18
C SER A 1 9.09 -24.89 16.75
N ALA A 2 9.78 -23.83 17.18
CA ALA A 2 9.12 -22.60 17.58
C ALA A 2 8.47 -21.93 16.35
N LEU A 3 7.32 -21.28 16.57
CA LEU A 3 6.70 -20.43 15.55
C LEU A 3 7.54 -19.16 15.36
N GLU A 4 7.38 -18.52 14.20
CA GLU A 4 7.92 -17.17 13.98
C GLU A 4 7.23 -16.18 14.92
N ASN A 5 7.98 -15.21 15.42
CA ASN A 5 7.45 -14.16 16.29
C ASN A 5 6.81 -13.05 15.47
N TYR A 6 5.49 -13.09 15.31
CA TYR A 6 4.69 -12.05 14.68
C TYR A 6 4.06 -11.08 15.69
N ALA A 7 3.71 -11.61 16.88
CA ALA A 7 2.95 -10.86 17.88
C ALA A 7 3.80 -9.82 18.62
N ALA A 8 5.06 -10.16 18.90
CA ALA A 8 5.96 -9.32 19.69
C ALA A 8 7.06 -8.64 18.83
N GLN A 9 6.78 -8.36 17.56
CA GLN A 9 7.69 -7.57 16.73
C GLN A 9 7.82 -6.17 17.31
N GLY A 10 9.07 -5.70 17.46
CA GLY A 10 9.36 -4.34 17.89
C GLY A 10 8.95 -3.31 16.85
N LYS A 11 8.53 -2.13 17.29
CA LYS A 11 8.33 -0.94 16.45
C LYS A 11 9.04 0.26 17.08
N PRO A 12 9.46 1.26 16.28
CA PRO A 12 10.03 2.49 16.82
C PRO A 12 9.06 3.21 17.76
N ALA A 13 9.60 3.84 18.82
CA ALA A 13 8.78 4.53 19.80
C ALA A 13 7.97 5.72 19.23
N TYR A 14 8.44 6.31 18.13
CA TYR A 14 7.75 7.40 17.44
C TYR A 14 6.60 6.95 16.54
N VAL A 15 6.44 5.65 16.27
CA VAL A 15 5.31 5.10 15.51
C VAL A 15 4.12 4.90 16.46
N ASN A 16 3.05 5.65 16.24
CA ASN A 16 1.90 5.69 17.15
C ASN A 16 0.62 5.10 16.56
N LYS A 17 0.52 5.03 15.22
CA LYS A 17 -0.65 4.48 14.56
C LYS A 17 -0.66 2.97 14.62
N ASP A 18 -1.83 2.37 14.76
CA ASP A 18 -2.05 0.93 14.77
C ASP A 18 -3.51 0.62 14.45
N ASN A 19 -3.77 -0.01 13.32
CA ASN A 19 -5.12 -0.37 12.89
C ASN A 19 -5.50 -1.82 13.22
N THR A 20 -4.79 -2.47 14.12
CA THR A 20 -5.05 -3.85 14.52
C THR A 20 -6.47 -4.04 15.08
N GLY A 21 -6.97 -3.07 15.86
CA GLY A 21 -8.31 -3.11 16.43
C GLY A 21 -8.56 -4.37 17.27
N ALA A 22 -9.69 -5.02 17.03
CA ALA A 22 -10.07 -6.26 17.75
C ALA A 22 -9.34 -7.51 17.23
N ASN A 23 -8.59 -7.41 16.12
CA ASN A 23 -7.85 -8.53 15.52
C ASN A 23 -6.36 -8.47 15.89
N ALA A 24 -6.06 -8.62 17.18
CA ALA A 24 -4.68 -8.63 17.69
C ALA A 24 -3.85 -9.75 17.05
N ILE A 25 -2.61 -9.43 16.68
CA ILE A 25 -1.71 -10.41 16.05
C ILE A 25 -1.32 -11.48 17.06
N THR A 26 -1.46 -12.73 16.67
CA THR A 26 -0.95 -13.91 17.40
C THR A 26 -0.02 -14.68 16.47
N ASP A 27 1.04 -15.28 17.00
CA ASP A 27 1.99 -16.07 16.20
C ASP A 27 1.29 -17.21 15.47
N LYS A 28 0.31 -17.84 16.12
CA LYS A 28 -0.44 -18.97 15.56
C LYS A 28 -1.33 -18.56 14.38
N ALA A 29 -2.13 -17.50 14.52
CA ALA A 29 -3.02 -17.08 13.45
C ALA A 29 -2.24 -16.38 12.31
N ALA A 30 -1.19 -15.62 12.61
CA ALA A 30 -0.31 -15.06 11.59
C ALA A 30 0.46 -16.16 10.81
N THR A 31 0.85 -17.25 11.47
CA THR A 31 1.43 -18.43 10.79
C THR A 31 0.43 -19.06 9.80
N LEU A 32 -0.83 -19.26 10.21
CA LEU A 32 -1.88 -19.70 9.29
C LEU A 32 -2.05 -18.70 8.15
N GLY A 33 -2.10 -17.40 8.46
CA GLY A 33 -2.20 -16.32 7.47
C GLY A 33 -1.07 -16.34 6.44
N ARG A 34 0.17 -16.59 6.89
CA ARG A 34 1.32 -16.76 6.00
C ARG A 34 1.15 -17.96 5.06
N VAL A 35 0.72 -19.11 5.58
CA VAL A 35 0.47 -20.29 4.72
C VAL A 35 -0.59 -19.96 3.68
N LEU A 36 -1.73 -19.38 4.08
CA LEU A 36 -2.78 -18.97 3.16
C LEU A 36 -2.26 -17.97 2.10
N PHE A 37 -1.41 -17.02 2.47
CA PHE A 37 -0.88 -15.99 1.59
C PHE A 37 -0.01 -16.57 0.46
N TYR A 38 0.74 -17.64 0.73
CA TYR A 38 1.65 -18.27 -0.24
C TYR A 38 1.04 -19.48 -0.94
N ASP A 39 -0.14 -19.96 -0.52
CA ASP A 39 -0.71 -21.18 -1.05
C ASP A 39 -1.56 -20.95 -2.30
N LYS A 40 -1.15 -21.54 -3.40
CA LYS A 40 -1.87 -21.51 -4.68
C LYS A 40 -3.20 -22.27 -4.67
N ASN A 41 -3.45 -23.12 -3.66
CA ASN A 41 -4.75 -23.75 -3.47
C ASN A 41 -5.89 -22.74 -3.27
N LEU A 42 -5.59 -21.48 -2.95
CA LEU A 42 -6.57 -20.41 -2.83
C LEU A 42 -7.07 -19.90 -4.19
N SER A 43 -6.54 -20.37 -5.32
CA SER A 43 -7.10 -20.09 -6.65
C SER A 43 -7.81 -21.30 -7.24
N THR A 44 -8.71 -21.06 -8.19
CA THR A 44 -9.57 -22.13 -8.75
C THR A 44 -8.76 -23.23 -9.44
N ASN A 45 -7.67 -22.89 -10.10
CA ASN A 45 -6.81 -23.80 -10.86
C ASN A 45 -5.44 -24.07 -10.21
N ASN A 46 -5.22 -23.64 -8.96
CA ASN A 46 -3.97 -23.82 -8.20
C ASN A 46 -2.74 -23.13 -8.83
N THR A 47 -2.93 -22.04 -9.55
CA THR A 47 -1.82 -21.33 -10.20
C THR A 47 -1.42 -20.05 -9.49
N ILE A 48 -2.34 -19.38 -8.79
CA ILE A 48 -2.20 -18.07 -8.19
C ILE A 48 -2.32 -18.13 -6.66
N ALA A 49 -1.45 -17.43 -5.97
CA ALA A 49 -1.52 -17.12 -4.55
C ALA A 49 -1.44 -15.61 -4.35
N CYS A 50 -1.70 -15.09 -3.15
CA CYS A 50 -1.49 -13.65 -2.85
C CYS A 50 -0.04 -13.24 -3.17
N ALA A 51 0.93 -14.09 -2.82
CA ALA A 51 2.35 -13.91 -3.12
C ALA A 51 2.70 -13.90 -4.62
N SER A 52 1.80 -14.29 -5.51
CA SER A 52 2.02 -14.19 -6.96
C SER A 52 2.00 -12.74 -7.46
N CYS A 53 1.21 -11.88 -6.79
CA CYS A 53 1.04 -10.46 -7.09
C CYS A 53 1.68 -9.55 -6.02
N HIS A 54 1.90 -10.07 -4.81
CA HIS A 54 2.54 -9.38 -3.69
C HIS A 54 3.85 -10.09 -3.34
N LYS A 55 4.88 -9.86 -4.17
CA LYS A 55 6.18 -10.55 -4.11
C LYS A 55 7.06 -9.92 -3.03
N GLN A 56 7.55 -10.73 -2.11
CA GLN A 56 8.34 -10.27 -0.96
C GLN A 56 9.59 -9.49 -1.39
N GLU A 57 10.27 -9.95 -2.43
CA GLU A 57 11.48 -9.32 -2.98
C GLU A 57 11.25 -7.92 -3.57
N PHE A 58 9.98 -7.52 -3.79
CA PHE A 58 9.56 -6.21 -4.28
C PHE A 58 8.69 -5.47 -3.25
N ALA A 59 9.06 -5.56 -1.98
CA ALA A 59 8.32 -4.95 -0.87
C ALA A 59 6.84 -5.37 -0.83
N PHE A 60 6.56 -6.64 -1.15
CA PHE A 60 5.21 -7.21 -1.27
C PHE A 60 4.33 -6.46 -2.29
N GLY A 61 4.92 -6.03 -3.39
CA GLY A 61 4.23 -5.52 -4.58
C GLY A 61 4.55 -6.34 -5.82
N ASP A 62 4.35 -5.79 -7.01
CA ASP A 62 4.67 -6.43 -8.29
C ASP A 62 5.49 -5.48 -9.17
N THR A 63 6.30 -6.01 -10.07
CA THR A 63 7.00 -5.26 -11.11
C THR A 63 6.19 -5.16 -12.40
N ALA A 64 5.16 -5.98 -12.58
CA ALA A 64 4.26 -5.94 -13.72
C ALA A 64 3.30 -4.75 -13.62
N ILE A 65 2.95 -4.16 -14.77
CA ILE A 65 1.94 -3.09 -14.83
C ILE A 65 0.61 -3.58 -14.25
N SER A 66 0.18 -4.77 -14.65
CA SER A 66 -0.98 -5.49 -14.14
C SER A 66 -0.59 -6.95 -13.89
N SER A 67 -0.92 -7.46 -12.71
CA SER A 67 -0.54 -8.81 -12.30
C SER A 67 -1.34 -9.87 -13.03
N LEU A 68 -0.72 -11.03 -13.23
CA LEU A 68 -1.36 -12.17 -13.88
C LEU A 68 -2.23 -12.92 -12.86
N GLY A 69 -3.50 -13.14 -13.21
CA GLY A 69 -4.43 -13.98 -12.48
C GLY A 69 -4.68 -15.33 -13.15
N VAL A 70 -5.75 -16.01 -12.74
CA VAL A 70 -6.14 -17.30 -13.32
C VAL A 70 -6.53 -17.16 -14.79
N GLU A 71 -6.27 -18.20 -15.58
CA GLU A 71 -6.67 -18.28 -17.01
C GLU A 71 -6.24 -17.07 -17.85
N ASN A 72 -5.05 -16.52 -17.55
CA ASN A 72 -4.50 -15.31 -18.17
C ASN A 72 -5.30 -14.02 -17.88
N GLY A 73 -6.17 -14.03 -16.86
CA GLY A 73 -6.78 -12.81 -16.33
C GLY A 73 -5.72 -11.80 -15.90
N ARG A 74 -6.11 -10.54 -15.81
CA ARG A 74 -5.23 -9.45 -15.39
C ARG A 74 -5.92 -8.58 -14.38
N THR A 75 -5.14 -8.11 -13.38
CA THR A 75 -5.65 -7.11 -12.44
C THR A 75 -5.94 -5.78 -13.15
N GLU A 76 -7.01 -5.12 -12.76
CA GLU A 76 -7.40 -3.83 -13.34
C GLU A 76 -6.48 -2.68 -12.92
N ARG A 77 -5.75 -2.86 -11.83
CA ARG A 77 -4.82 -1.87 -11.26
C ARG A 77 -3.53 -2.55 -10.86
N HIS A 78 -2.46 -1.76 -10.82
CA HIS A 78 -1.17 -2.21 -10.32
C HIS A 78 -1.27 -2.68 -8.86
N SER A 79 -0.56 -3.78 -8.53
CA SER A 79 -0.56 -4.35 -7.17
C SER A 79 0.14 -3.43 -6.18
N MET A 80 -0.59 -3.01 -5.16
CA MET A 80 -0.09 -2.13 -4.10
C MET A 80 0.87 -2.87 -3.18
N ARG A 81 1.97 -2.22 -2.75
CA ARG A 81 2.86 -2.77 -1.72
C ARG A 81 2.11 -2.91 -0.40
N LEU A 82 2.48 -3.94 0.39
CA LEU A 82 1.83 -4.25 1.67
C LEU A 82 2.64 -3.81 2.90
N ILE A 83 3.78 -3.16 2.71
CA ILE A 83 4.65 -2.73 3.82
C ILE A 83 3.92 -1.77 4.75
N ASN A 84 4.06 -2.01 6.05
CA ASN A 84 3.53 -1.17 7.13
C ASN A 84 2.01 -0.91 7.08
N THR A 85 1.26 -1.81 6.46
CA THR A 85 -0.21 -1.75 6.38
C THR A 85 -0.88 -1.59 7.75
N ARG A 86 -0.26 -2.11 8.82
CA ARG A 86 -0.71 -1.97 10.21
C ARG A 86 -0.69 -0.52 10.71
N TYR A 87 0.29 0.25 10.28
CA TYR A 87 0.63 1.55 10.89
C TYR A 87 -0.02 2.71 10.14
N ALA A 88 -1.34 2.67 10.05
CA ALA A 88 -2.17 3.65 9.36
C ALA A 88 -3.45 3.95 10.13
N ASN A 89 -3.98 5.16 10.00
CA ASN A 89 -5.31 5.52 10.47
C ASN A 89 -6.40 5.11 9.47
N GLU A 90 -6.03 4.88 8.20
CA GLU A 90 -6.96 4.45 7.17
C GLU A 90 -7.42 3.00 7.41
N ALA A 91 -8.71 2.80 7.48
CA ALA A 91 -9.33 1.50 7.66
C ALA A 91 -9.84 0.89 6.34
N LYS A 92 -9.89 1.67 5.25
CA LYS A 92 -10.36 1.22 3.94
C LYS A 92 -9.19 0.81 3.06
N PHE A 93 -9.38 -0.18 2.19
CA PHE A 93 -8.31 -0.80 1.41
C PHE A 93 -8.64 -0.85 -0.09
N PHE A 94 -7.65 -1.21 -0.93
CA PHE A 94 -7.55 -1.01 -2.36
C PHE A 94 -7.32 0.45 -2.76
N TRP A 95 -6.89 0.68 -4.00
CA TRP A 95 -6.71 2.02 -4.55
C TRP A 95 -7.97 2.89 -4.47
N ASN A 96 -9.14 2.29 -4.62
CA ASN A 96 -10.45 2.94 -4.60
C ASN A 96 -11.20 2.75 -3.27
N GLU A 97 -10.54 2.27 -2.24
CA GLU A 97 -11.07 2.14 -0.87
C GLU A 97 -12.38 1.34 -0.75
N ARG A 98 -12.61 0.40 -1.68
CA ARG A 98 -13.85 -0.39 -1.72
C ARG A 98 -13.99 -1.44 -0.61
N ALA A 99 -12.91 -1.80 0.06
CA ALA A 99 -12.94 -2.71 1.21
C ALA A 99 -12.97 -1.90 2.51
N ALA A 100 -13.92 -2.18 3.40
CA ALA A 100 -14.13 -1.44 4.64
C ALA A 100 -13.10 -1.76 5.74
N SER A 101 -12.37 -2.86 5.62
CA SER A 101 -11.29 -3.28 6.55
C SER A 101 -10.27 -4.15 5.82
N LEU A 102 -9.13 -4.39 6.46
CA LEU A 102 -8.14 -5.32 5.91
C LEU A 102 -8.68 -6.75 5.86
N GLU A 103 -9.43 -7.17 6.87
CA GLU A 103 -10.08 -8.48 6.90
C GLU A 103 -10.97 -8.67 5.66
N ALA A 104 -11.88 -7.75 5.41
CA ALA A 104 -12.76 -7.79 4.23
C ALA A 104 -11.96 -7.76 2.92
N GLN A 105 -10.86 -7.01 2.87
CA GLN A 105 -10.01 -6.92 1.68
C GLN A 105 -9.42 -8.28 1.29
N THR A 106 -8.96 -9.08 2.26
CA THR A 106 -8.12 -10.26 2.00
C THR A 106 -8.80 -11.35 1.16
N THR A 107 -10.12 -11.50 1.23
CA THR A 107 -10.86 -12.50 0.43
C THR A 107 -11.43 -11.94 -0.87
N MET A 108 -11.46 -10.62 -1.07
CA MET A 108 -11.97 -10.03 -2.31
C MET A 108 -11.18 -10.46 -3.56
N PRO A 109 -9.83 -10.52 -3.57
CA PRO A 109 -9.08 -11.08 -4.70
C PRO A 109 -9.36 -12.57 -4.94
N ILE A 110 -9.68 -13.33 -3.88
CA ILE A 110 -10.00 -14.75 -3.99
C ILE A 110 -11.29 -14.94 -4.81
N VAL A 111 -12.30 -14.09 -4.56
CA VAL A 111 -13.58 -14.14 -5.26
C VAL A 111 -13.61 -13.29 -6.54
N ASP A 112 -12.54 -12.59 -6.87
CA ASP A 112 -12.43 -11.88 -8.14
C ASP A 112 -12.27 -12.87 -9.30
N HIS A 113 -13.04 -12.64 -10.38
CA HIS A 113 -13.08 -13.53 -11.53
C HIS A 113 -11.75 -13.62 -12.28
N LEU A 114 -11.06 -12.50 -12.40
CA LEU A 114 -9.80 -12.38 -13.15
C LEU A 114 -8.56 -12.66 -12.30
N GLU A 115 -8.66 -12.50 -10.95
CA GLU A 115 -7.51 -12.68 -10.06
C GLU A 115 -7.36 -14.14 -9.60
N MET A 116 -8.16 -14.63 -8.65
CA MET A 116 -8.05 -16.00 -8.11
C MET A 116 -9.25 -16.89 -8.47
N GLY A 117 -10.33 -16.34 -8.99
CA GLY A 117 -11.35 -17.00 -9.77
C GLY A 117 -12.51 -17.65 -9.02
N PHE A 118 -12.60 -17.63 -7.68
CA PHE A 118 -13.75 -18.17 -6.93
C PHE A 118 -14.98 -17.25 -6.97
N SER A 119 -15.32 -16.75 -8.15
CA SER A 119 -16.33 -15.70 -8.37
C SER A 119 -17.78 -16.21 -8.30
N GLY A 120 -18.01 -17.50 -8.32
CA GLY A 120 -19.35 -18.07 -8.43
C GLY A 120 -20.01 -17.90 -9.80
N GLN A 121 -19.29 -17.36 -10.80
CA GLN A 121 -19.78 -17.07 -12.15
C GLN A 121 -19.26 -18.08 -13.15
N THR A 122 -20.04 -18.35 -14.20
CA THR A 122 -19.61 -19.07 -15.41
C THR A 122 -18.86 -20.38 -15.10
N GLY A 123 -19.48 -21.26 -14.28
CA GLY A 123 -18.90 -22.58 -13.96
C GLY A 123 -17.77 -22.57 -12.95
N ARG A 124 -17.41 -21.40 -12.37
CA ARG A 124 -16.43 -21.30 -11.30
C ARG A 124 -17.08 -21.45 -9.93
N GLY A 125 -16.37 -22.11 -9.00
CA GLY A 125 -16.76 -22.16 -7.60
C GLY A 125 -16.79 -20.77 -6.94
N ASN A 126 -17.36 -20.70 -5.77
CA ASN A 126 -17.41 -19.51 -4.91
C ASN A 126 -16.59 -19.74 -3.63
N ILE A 127 -16.66 -18.82 -2.67
CA ILE A 127 -15.95 -18.94 -1.39
C ILE A 127 -16.31 -20.23 -0.62
N THR A 128 -17.56 -20.70 -0.70
CA THR A 128 -17.99 -21.98 -0.09
C THR A 128 -17.28 -23.16 -0.76
N SER A 129 -17.13 -23.13 -2.07
CA SER A 129 -16.38 -24.14 -2.83
C SER A 129 -14.90 -24.15 -2.42
N LEU A 130 -14.28 -22.98 -2.20
CA LEU A 130 -12.92 -22.91 -1.66
C LEU A 130 -12.85 -23.54 -0.27
N ILE A 131 -13.75 -23.20 0.65
CA ILE A 131 -13.78 -23.75 2.01
C ILE A 131 -13.90 -25.28 1.96
N THR A 132 -14.77 -25.82 1.08
CA THR A 132 -14.89 -27.27 0.85
C THR A 132 -13.57 -27.88 0.38
N LYS A 133 -12.90 -27.23 -0.57
CA LYS A 133 -11.57 -27.65 -1.08
C LYS A 133 -10.53 -27.69 0.03
N LEU A 134 -10.43 -26.63 0.85
CA LEU A 134 -9.46 -26.56 1.94
C LEU A 134 -9.73 -27.60 3.03
N ASN A 135 -10.99 -27.92 3.32
CA ASN A 135 -11.36 -29.03 4.24
C ASN A 135 -10.88 -30.41 3.76
N GLY A 136 -10.67 -30.58 2.46
CA GLY A 136 -10.06 -31.78 1.88
C GLY A 136 -8.54 -31.88 2.04
N ILE A 137 -7.87 -30.80 2.49
CA ILE A 137 -6.42 -30.74 2.60
C ILE A 137 -6.02 -30.85 4.08
N GLY A 138 -5.32 -31.93 4.44
CA GLY A 138 -5.05 -32.31 5.84
C GLY A 138 -4.37 -31.22 6.67
N TYR A 139 -3.33 -30.58 6.14
CA TYR A 139 -2.57 -29.55 6.88
C TYR A 139 -3.41 -28.32 7.25
N TYR A 140 -4.48 -27.99 6.52
CA TYR A 140 -5.35 -26.88 6.92
C TYR A 140 -6.10 -27.17 8.21
N LYS A 141 -6.58 -28.40 8.42
CA LYS A 141 -7.23 -28.78 9.67
C LYS A 141 -6.29 -28.58 10.88
N GLU A 142 -5.01 -28.96 10.72
CA GLU A 142 -4.00 -28.77 11.74
C GLU A 142 -3.72 -27.28 12.00
N LEU A 143 -3.57 -26.48 10.94
CA LEU A 143 -3.30 -25.05 11.03
C LEU A 143 -4.46 -24.27 11.65
N PHE A 144 -5.71 -24.59 11.28
CA PHE A 144 -6.88 -23.97 11.90
C PHE A 144 -7.04 -24.37 13.36
N THR A 145 -6.77 -25.64 13.69
CA THR A 145 -6.74 -26.09 15.08
C THR A 145 -5.65 -25.36 15.87
N LEU A 146 -4.45 -25.20 15.31
CA LEU A 146 -3.38 -24.43 15.93
C LEU A 146 -3.79 -22.98 16.20
N ALA A 147 -4.43 -22.33 15.22
CA ALA A 147 -4.79 -20.92 15.28
C ALA A 147 -6.01 -20.61 16.15
N TYR A 148 -7.01 -21.49 16.13
CA TYR A 148 -8.35 -21.22 16.69
C TYR A 148 -8.84 -22.27 17.70
N GLY A 149 -8.09 -23.34 17.93
CA GLY A 149 -8.45 -24.42 18.87
C GLY A 149 -9.32 -25.52 18.27
N ASP A 150 -9.84 -25.36 17.05
CA ASP A 150 -10.61 -26.38 16.33
C ASP A 150 -10.36 -26.29 14.81
N ALA A 151 -10.70 -27.35 14.08
CA ALA A 151 -10.42 -27.46 12.63
C ALA A 151 -11.46 -26.76 11.73
N THR A 152 -12.38 -25.97 12.27
CA THR A 152 -13.44 -25.31 11.47
C THR A 152 -12.85 -24.24 10.57
N ILE A 153 -13.02 -24.39 9.27
CA ILE A 153 -12.62 -23.42 8.26
C ILE A 153 -13.80 -22.53 7.91
N THR A 154 -13.66 -21.22 8.09
CA THR A 154 -14.65 -20.22 7.67
C THR A 154 -13.95 -19.07 6.96
N GLU A 155 -14.69 -18.33 6.12
CA GLU A 155 -14.17 -17.11 5.49
C GLU A 155 -13.67 -16.10 6.53
N ALA A 156 -14.42 -15.86 7.60
CA ALA A 156 -14.04 -14.93 8.67
C ALA A 156 -12.72 -15.32 9.34
N ARG A 157 -12.47 -16.61 9.60
CA ARG A 157 -11.20 -17.09 10.14
C ARG A 157 -10.05 -16.94 9.15
N MET A 158 -10.30 -17.17 7.86
CA MET A 158 -9.30 -16.91 6.80
C MET A 158 -8.94 -15.43 6.74
N GLN A 159 -9.96 -14.56 6.72
CA GLN A 159 -9.79 -13.10 6.74
C GLN A 159 -8.97 -12.63 7.94
N THR A 160 -9.32 -13.10 9.13
CA THR A 160 -8.62 -12.78 10.38
C THR A 160 -7.14 -13.18 10.31
N ALA A 161 -6.84 -14.41 9.88
CA ALA A 161 -5.47 -14.92 9.81
C ALA A 161 -4.64 -14.19 8.74
N LEU A 162 -5.18 -14.00 7.53
CA LEU A 162 -4.52 -13.25 6.46
C LEU A 162 -4.22 -11.81 6.87
N ALA A 163 -5.18 -11.13 7.51
CA ALA A 163 -4.99 -9.76 7.99
C ALA A 163 -3.91 -9.66 9.07
N GLN A 164 -3.81 -10.65 9.99
CA GLN A 164 -2.74 -10.70 10.99
C GLN A 164 -1.37 -10.86 10.33
N PHE A 165 -1.24 -11.74 9.33
CA PHE A 165 0.03 -11.89 8.60
C PHE A 165 0.39 -10.60 7.85
N ILE A 166 -0.54 -9.98 7.11
CA ILE A 166 -0.28 -8.75 6.37
C ILE A 166 0.13 -7.62 7.32
N ARG A 167 -0.54 -7.47 8.47
CA ARG A 167 -0.15 -6.48 9.49
C ARG A 167 1.22 -6.75 10.11
N SER A 168 1.72 -7.97 10.06
CA SER A 168 3.07 -8.30 10.54
C SER A 168 4.19 -7.93 9.57
N ILE A 169 3.86 -7.54 8.34
CA ILE A 169 4.83 -7.09 7.33
C ILE A 169 5.24 -5.67 7.66
N GLN A 170 6.42 -5.48 8.23
CA GLN A 170 6.91 -4.17 8.66
C GLN A 170 8.34 -3.89 8.18
N SER A 171 8.65 -2.60 7.99
CA SER A 171 9.96 -2.08 7.62
C SER A 171 10.21 -0.78 8.40
N PHE A 172 11.21 -0.81 9.31
CA PHE A 172 11.61 0.31 10.16
C PHE A 172 13.14 0.39 10.32
N ASP A 173 13.88 -0.04 9.31
CA ASP A 173 15.34 -0.11 9.30
C ASP A 173 15.98 0.85 8.29
N SER A 174 15.20 1.78 7.74
CA SER A 174 15.68 2.75 6.77
C SER A 174 16.59 3.80 7.40
N LYS A 175 17.35 4.50 6.54
CA LYS A 175 18.16 5.66 6.95
C LYS A 175 17.31 6.73 7.67
N TYR A 176 16.04 6.91 7.25
CA TYR A 176 15.08 7.76 7.93
C TYR A 176 14.84 7.29 9.37
N ASP A 177 14.60 6.00 9.59
CA ASP A 177 14.31 5.46 10.92
C ASP A 177 15.48 5.65 11.89
N ILE A 178 16.71 5.43 11.40
CA ILE A 178 17.93 5.65 12.17
C ILE A 178 18.06 7.12 12.57
N GLY A 179 17.76 8.06 11.67
CA GLY A 179 17.82 9.49 11.94
C GLY A 179 16.70 9.96 12.85
N ARG A 180 15.47 9.51 12.59
CA ARG A 180 14.30 9.87 13.37
C ARG A 180 14.38 9.44 14.84
N ALA A 181 14.99 8.29 15.10
CA ALA A 181 15.20 7.80 16.46
C ALA A 181 16.15 8.69 17.30
N GLN A 182 16.95 9.53 16.66
CA GLN A 182 17.93 10.41 17.34
C GLN A 182 17.38 11.80 17.65
N VAL A 183 16.19 12.13 17.20
CA VAL A 183 15.60 13.49 17.34
C VAL A 183 14.16 13.42 17.85
N GLY A 184 13.68 14.53 18.41
CA GLY A 184 12.36 14.60 19.02
C GLY A 184 11.17 14.62 18.04
N ASN A 185 11.37 15.05 16.79
CA ASN A 185 10.31 15.19 15.79
C ASN A 185 10.87 15.16 14.36
N ASP A 186 9.99 15.05 13.36
CA ASP A 186 10.36 14.97 11.95
C ASP A 186 10.88 16.29 11.37
N GLY A 187 10.53 17.42 11.95
CA GLY A 187 11.02 18.74 11.51
C GLY A 187 12.48 19.01 11.87
N ALA A 188 13.01 18.33 12.89
CA ALA A 188 14.42 18.50 13.28
C ALA A 188 15.37 17.91 12.21
N PRO A 189 16.55 18.51 11.98
CA PRO A 189 17.56 17.91 11.12
C PRO A 189 17.99 16.54 11.63
N PHE A 190 18.05 15.54 10.77
CA PHE A 190 18.52 14.20 11.14
C PHE A 190 20.05 14.16 11.06
N PRO A 191 20.75 13.74 12.16
CA PRO A 191 22.21 13.78 12.20
C PRO A 191 22.91 12.88 11.18
N ASN A 192 22.25 11.81 10.77
CA ASN A 192 22.76 10.86 9.78
C ASN A 192 22.43 11.23 8.32
N PHE A 193 21.66 12.30 8.11
CA PHE A 193 21.33 12.82 6.79
C PHE A 193 22.34 13.85 6.34
N THR A 194 22.65 13.87 5.05
CA THR A 194 23.36 14.98 4.41
C THR A 194 22.51 16.25 4.44
N ALA A 195 23.12 17.40 4.15
CA ALA A 195 22.38 18.65 3.99
C ALA A 195 21.30 18.55 2.91
N GLN A 196 21.59 17.85 1.82
CA GLN A 196 20.67 17.65 0.70
C GLN A 196 19.47 16.76 1.10
N GLU A 197 19.68 15.66 1.82
CA GLU A 197 18.61 14.80 2.33
C GLU A 197 17.72 15.52 3.35
N ASN A 198 18.31 16.32 4.26
CA ASN A 198 17.56 17.16 5.19
C ASN A 198 16.76 18.24 4.44
N ALA A 199 17.30 18.83 3.38
CA ALA A 199 16.58 19.77 2.53
C ALA A 199 15.38 19.09 1.84
N GLY A 200 15.55 17.89 1.28
CA GLY A 200 14.48 17.10 0.69
C GLY A 200 13.38 16.74 1.71
N LYS A 201 13.78 16.31 2.92
CA LYS A 201 12.86 16.06 4.03
C LYS A 201 12.03 17.32 4.37
N ASN A 202 12.65 18.48 4.45
CA ASN A 202 11.94 19.73 4.73
C ASN A 202 10.97 20.10 3.60
N LEU A 203 11.34 19.91 2.33
CA LEU A 203 10.44 20.12 1.18
C LEU A 203 9.24 19.16 1.22
N PHE A 204 9.44 17.92 1.64
CA PHE A 204 8.36 16.94 1.81
C PHE A 204 7.37 17.35 2.91
N LEU A 205 7.89 17.82 4.05
CA LEU A 205 7.09 18.13 5.24
C LEU A 205 6.38 19.49 5.14
N ALA A 206 7.05 20.54 4.65
CA ALA A 206 6.51 21.88 4.64
C ALA A 206 5.40 22.04 3.59
N PRO A 207 4.27 22.70 3.93
CA PRO A 207 3.24 23.01 2.94
C PRO A 207 3.75 24.05 1.93
N PRO A 208 3.26 24.00 0.68
CA PRO A 208 3.55 25.03 -0.31
C PRO A 208 2.81 26.35 0.00
N ILE A 209 3.41 27.45 -0.39
CA ILE A 209 2.80 28.78 -0.36
C ILE A 209 2.54 29.17 -1.84
N PHE A 210 1.29 29.45 -2.19
CA PHE A 210 0.88 29.76 -3.55
C PHE A 210 0.50 31.22 -3.73
N ASN A 211 0.79 31.78 -4.90
CA ASN A 211 0.22 33.06 -5.36
C ASN A 211 -1.21 32.86 -5.91
N ALA A 212 -1.84 33.95 -6.36
CA ALA A 212 -3.19 33.92 -6.93
C ALA A 212 -3.30 33.10 -8.24
N ALA A 213 -2.19 32.87 -8.94
CA ALA A 213 -2.12 32.03 -10.13
C ALA A 213 -1.88 30.55 -9.81
N SER A 214 -1.90 30.15 -8.51
CA SER A 214 -1.60 28.79 -8.04
C SER A 214 -0.16 28.34 -8.34
N GLU A 215 0.76 29.29 -8.45
CA GLU A 215 2.18 29.04 -8.56
C GLU A 215 2.83 29.11 -7.19
N ARG A 216 3.69 28.13 -6.86
CA ARG A 216 4.42 28.14 -5.60
C ARG A 216 5.45 29.28 -5.57
N ILE A 217 5.36 30.10 -4.53
CA ILE A 217 6.27 31.21 -4.26
C ILE A 217 7.14 30.99 -3.00
N GLY A 218 6.95 29.86 -2.32
CA GLY A 218 7.70 29.53 -1.11
C GLY A 218 7.16 28.27 -0.44
N GLY A 219 7.70 27.94 0.74
CA GLY A 219 7.39 26.71 1.44
C GLY A 219 7.96 25.46 0.77
N GLY A 220 7.43 24.29 1.12
CA GLY A 220 7.81 23.00 0.55
C GLY A 220 6.82 22.53 -0.53
N PHE A 221 6.67 21.19 -0.60
CA PHE A 221 5.78 20.55 -1.56
C PHE A 221 4.53 19.94 -0.92
N GLY A 222 4.47 19.86 0.43
CA GLY A 222 3.30 19.44 1.19
C GLY A 222 2.96 17.96 1.04
N CYS A 223 3.90 17.11 0.66
CA CYS A 223 3.67 15.66 0.44
C CYS A 223 3.10 14.97 1.68
N GLN A 224 3.51 15.42 2.88
CA GLN A 224 3.00 14.89 4.13
C GLN A 224 1.50 15.18 4.36
N GLY A 225 0.89 16.06 3.60
CA GLY A 225 -0.56 16.28 3.64
C GLY A 225 -1.36 15.02 3.28
N CYS A 226 -0.79 14.14 2.44
CA CYS A 226 -1.37 12.85 2.06
C CYS A 226 -0.55 11.66 2.60
N HIS A 227 0.78 11.79 2.73
CA HIS A 227 1.70 10.76 3.21
C HIS A 227 2.28 11.17 4.56
N GLN A 228 1.54 10.93 5.63
CA GLN A 228 1.81 11.49 6.95
C GLN A 228 3.02 10.84 7.64
N ALA A 229 4.07 11.63 7.88
CA ALA A 229 5.20 11.20 8.70
C ALA A 229 4.77 11.03 10.19
N PRO A 230 5.41 10.14 10.95
CA PRO A 230 6.55 9.30 10.61
C PRO A 230 6.21 7.97 9.92
N GLU A 231 4.95 7.56 9.86
CA GLU A 231 4.53 6.31 9.26
C GLU A 231 4.50 6.38 7.73
N PHE A 232 4.39 7.56 7.15
CA PHE A 232 4.19 7.81 5.72
C PHE A 232 2.97 7.09 5.16
N ASP A 233 1.94 6.96 6.01
CA ASP A 233 0.66 6.38 5.66
C ASP A 233 -0.28 7.40 5.00
N ILE A 234 -1.42 6.91 4.57
CA ILE A 234 -2.47 7.73 3.97
C ILE A 234 -3.16 8.63 4.99
N ASP A 235 -3.51 9.85 4.58
CA ASP A 235 -4.59 10.62 5.19
C ASP A 235 -5.94 10.03 4.75
N PRO A 236 -6.82 9.58 5.67
CA PRO A 236 -8.12 8.99 5.35
C PRO A 236 -9.06 9.91 4.54
N ASN A 237 -8.80 11.21 4.52
CA ASN A 237 -9.58 12.19 3.76
C ASN A 237 -9.01 12.46 2.36
N SER A 238 -7.94 11.78 1.95
CA SER A 238 -7.35 11.93 0.62
C SER A 238 -8.37 11.68 -0.49
N ARG A 239 -8.24 12.44 -1.57
CA ARG A 239 -8.95 12.25 -2.83
C ARG A 239 -7.96 11.87 -3.92
N ASN A 240 -8.42 11.72 -5.18
CA ASN A 240 -7.48 11.40 -6.24
C ASN A 240 -6.45 12.51 -6.44
N ASN A 241 -5.27 12.10 -6.85
CA ASN A 241 -4.12 13.00 -7.04
C ASN A 241 -3.99 13.53 -8.48
N GLY A 242 -5.05 13.46 -9.29
CA GLY A 242 -5.02 13.83 -10.70
C GLY A 242 -4.50 12.73 -11.64
N PHE A 243 -3.96 11.63 -11.11
CA PHE A 243 -3.59 10.44 -11.88
C PHE A 243 -4.83 9.56 -12.03
N ILE A 244 -5.57 9.74 -13.12
CA ILE A 244 -6.94 9.20 -13.30
C ILE A 244 -7.07 8.25 -14.50
N GLY A 245 -5.96 7.82 -15.10
CA GLY A 245 -5.96 6.86 -16.20
C GLY A 245 -6.42 5.46 -15.77
N VAL A 246 -6.81 4.64 -16.72
CA VAL A 246 -7.11 3.22 -16.55
C VAL A 246 -6.16 2.41 -17.42
N ILE A 247 -5.60 1.32 -16.89
CA ILE A 247 -4.65 0.47 -17.61
C ILE A 247 -5.30 -0.04 -18.90
N GLY A 248 -4.63 0.16 -20.03
CA GLY A 248 -5.09 -0.34 -21.33
C GLY A 248 -6.37 0.31 -21.87
N SER A 249 -6.80 1.45 -21.33
CA SER A 249 -8.02 2.15 -21.72
C SER A 249 -7.80 3.66 -21.89
N THR A 250 -8.67 4.30 -22.65
CA THR A 250 -8.75 5.76 -22.77
C THR A 250 -9.73 6.38 -21.78
N THR A 251 -10.38 5.55 -20.95
CA THR A 251 -11.32 6.01 -19.93
C THR A 251 -10.59 6.56 -18.69
N THR A 252 -11.34 7.16 -17.79
CA THR A 252 -10.82 7.70 -16.53
C THR A 252 -11.53 7.09 -15.34
N ASP A 253 -10.78 6.91 -14.24
CA ASP A 253 -11.30 6.49 -12.95
C ASP A 253 -10.94 7.53 -11.89
N LEU A 254 -11.96 8.18 -11.34
CA LEU A 254 -11.80 9.22 -10.31
C LEU A 254 -11.76 8.67 -8.89
N ASN A 255 -11.91 7.35 -8.71
CA ASN A 255 -12.09 6.74 -7.40
C ASN A 255 -10.78 6.22 -6.79
N ASN A 256 -9.63 6.39 -7.46
CA ASN A 256 -8.33 6.00 -6.89
C ASN A 256 -7.87 7.07 -5.91
N THR A 257 -8.34 6.97 -4.67
CA THR A 257 -8.19 7.98 -3.61
C THR A 257 -7.15 7.60 -2.58
N ARG A 258 -6.78 6.31 -2.49
CA ARG A 258 -5.81 5.84 -1.52
C ARG A 258 -4.38 6.18 -1.93
N SER A 259 -3.65 6.85 -1.03
CA SER A 259 -2.20 7.05 -1.11
C SER A 259 -1.49 5.91 -0.38
N PRO A 260 -0.75 5.01 -1.03
CA PRO A 260 -0.06 3.92 -0.35
C PRO A 260 1.07 4.46 0.53
N SER A 261 1.49 3.66 1.54
CA SER A 261 2.67 3.97 2.34
C SER A 261 3.89 4.20 1.44
N LEU A 262 4.70 5.22 1.78
CA LEU A 262 5.98 5.49 1.10
C LEU A 262 7.15 4.72 1.73
N ARG A 263 6.89 3.80 2.65
CA ARG A 263 7.93 2.93 3.19
C ARG A 263 8.39 1.94 2.13
N ASP A 264 9.68 1.66 2.11
CA ASP A 264 10.31 0.65 1.26
C ASP A 264 9.99 0.81 -0.25
N ILE A 265 9.98 2.06 -0.72
CA ILE A 265 9.71 2.36 -2.14
C ILE A 265 10.91 2.11 -3.04
N LEU A 266 12.12 2.16 -2.47
CA LEU A 266 13.38 1.88 -3.16
C LEU A 266 14.09 0.72 -2.47
N ASN A 267 14.81 -0.09 -3.25
CA ASN A 267 15.73 -1.09 -2.72
C ASN A 267 17.07 -0.45 -2.29
N ALA A 268 17.97 -1.24 -1.74
CA ALA A 268 19.28 -0.77 -1.29
C ALA A 268 20.18 -0.15 -2.40
N ALA A 269 19.88 -0.43 -3.67
CA ALA A 269 20.56 0.18 -4.81
C ALA A 269 19.91 1.49 -5.27
N GLY A 270 18.88 1.99 -4.58
CA GLY A 270 18.14 3.20 -4.96
C GLY A 270 17.20 3.00 -6.16
N VAL A 271 16.90 1.76 -6.52
CA VAL A 271 15.96 1.44 -7.60
C VAL A 271 14.58 1.18 -7.01
N ALA A 272 13.54 1.65 -7.68
CA ALA A 272 12.16 1.42 -7.25
C ALA A 272 11.84 -0.07 -7.15
N ASN A 273 11.29 -0.50 -6.01
CA ASN A 273 10.84 -1.87 -5.80
C ASN A 273 9.70 -2.25 -6.75
N THR A 274 8.82 -1.30 -7.03
CA THR A 274 7.70 -1.46 -7.97
C THR A 274 7.49 -0.15 -8.75
N PRO A 275 6.82 -0.18 -9.90
CA PRO A 275 6.25 1.02 -10.50
C PRO A 275 5.33 1.76 -9.52
N PHE A 276 5.03 3.02 -9.82
CA PHE A 276 4.20 3.87 -8.98
C PHE A 276 2.81 4.10 -9.59
N MET A 277 1.90 4.59 -8.77
CA MET A 277 0.49 4.83 -9.09
C MET A 277 -0.27 3.56 -9.46
N HIS A 278 -1.60 3.65 -9.50
CA HIS A 278 -2.48 2.51 -9.80
C HIS A 278 -2.38 2.00 -11.24
N THR A 279 -1.76 2.78 -12.13
CA THR A 279 -1.52 2.40 -13.53
C THR A 279 -0.10 1.92 -13.80
N ALA A 280 0.81 1.98 -12.81
CA ALA A 280 2.23 1.63 -12.97
C ALA A 280 2.98 2.45 -14.05
N VAL A 281 2.49 3.63 -14.41
CA VAL A 281 3.12 4.44 -15.47
C VAL A 281 4.38 5.15 -14.97
N PRO A 282 4.42 5.85 -13.82
CA PRO A 282 5.68 6.33 -13.27
C PRO A 282 6.54 5.16 -12.76
N VAL A 283 7.78 5.09 -13.20
CA VAL A 283 8.74 4.04 -12.78
C VAL A 283 9.93 4.60 -11.99
N THR A 284 10.01 5.92 -11.84
CA THR A 284 11.04 6.61 -11.05
C THR A 284 10.40 7.68 -10.17
N ILE A 285 11.07 8.02 -9.06
CA ILE A 285 10.65 9.13 -8.19
C ILE A 285 10.62 10.45 -8.97
N ARG A 286 11.55 10.68 -9.89
CA ARG A 286 11.56 11.89 -10.73
C ARG A 286 10.29 12.02 -11.58
N GLN A 287 9.77 10.94 -12.11
CA GLN A 287 8.49 10.95 -12.86
C GLN A 287 7.30 11.23 -11.94
N VAL A 288 7.32 10.72 -10.71
CA VAL A 288 6.32 11.04 -9.68
C VAL A 288 6.36 12.53 -9.34
N LEU A 289 7.56 13.09 -9.10
CA LEU A 289 7.73 14.52 -8.84
C LEU A 289 7.30 15.38 -10.03
N ALA A 290 7.60 14.96 -11.27
CA ALA A 290 7.15 15.65 -12.48
C ALA A 290 5.62 15.72 -12.57
N HIS A 291 4.90 14.66 -12.19
CA HIS A 291 3.45 14.68 -12.10
C HIS A 291 2.95 15.71 -11.07
N TYR A 292 3.51 15.67 -9.85
CA TYR A 292 3.09 16.60 -8.79
C TYR A 292 3.54 18.05 -9.03
N ASN A 293 4.58 18.27 -9.85
CA ASN A 293 5.04 19.62 -10.17
C ASN A 293 3.97 20.46 -10.86
N SER A 294 3.11 19.86 -11.68
CA SER A 294 2.02 20.56 -12.35
C SER A 294 0.78 19.66 -12.47
N ILE A 295 -0.23 19.99 -11.70
CA ILE A 295 -1.54 19.30 -11.72
C ILE A 295 -2.59 20.30 -12.12
N ALA A 296 -3.26 20.04 -13.26
CA ALA A 296 -4.44 20.78 -13.67
C ALA A 296 -5.67 20.28 -12.90
N ALA A 297 -6.61 21.18 -12.63
CA ALA A 297 -7.93 20.87 -12.06
C ALA A 297 -9.02 20.94 -13.15
N PRO A 298 -9.08 19.98 -14.09
CA PRO A 298 -10.08 20.00 -15.13
C PRO A 298 -11.48 19.78 -14.55
N ALA A 299 -12.47 20.46 -15.09
CA ALA A 299 -13.87 20.36 -14.62
C ALA A 299 -14.39 18.92 -14.57
N ARG A 300 -13.87 18.02 -15.41
CA ARG A 300 -14.22 16.59 -15.41
C ARG A 300 -13.69 15.81 -14.21
N ASN A 301 -12.63 16.29 -13.50
CA ASN A 301 -12.14 15.65 -12.29
C ASN A 301 -12.76 16.28 -11.05
N THR A 302 -13.99 15.91 -10.76
CA THR A 302 -14.75 16.40 -9.59
C THR A 302 -14.22 15.87 -8.27
N ASN A 303 -13.35 14.85 -8.28
CA ASN A 303 -12.80 14.20 -7.09
C ASN A 303 -11.30 14.45 -6.88
N LEU A 304 -10.73 15.48 -7.49
CA LEU A 304 -9.35 15.90 -7.24
C LEU A 304 -9.22 16.39 -5.79
N ASP A 305 -8.16 15.97 -5.11
CA ASP A 305 -7.86 16.40 -3.74
C ASP A 305 -7.76 17.94 -3.66
N ALA A 306 -8.38 18.52 -2.63
CA ALA A 306 -8.42 19.97 -2.46
C ALA A 306 -7.03 20.59 -2.30
N ARG A 307 -6.08 19.87 -1.70
CA ARG A 307 -4.69 20.31 -1.52
C ARG A 307 -3.94 20.47 -2.85
N LEU A 308 -4.40 19.80 -3.92
CA LEU A 308 -3.79 19.81 -5.24
C LEU A 308 -4.47 20.79 -6.21
N LYS A 309 -5.43 21.57 -5.74
CA LYS A 309 -6.14 22.59 -6.53
C LYS A 309 -6.25 23.95 -5.81
N PRO A 310 -5.11 24.54 -5.39
CA PRO A 310 -5.14 25.89 -4.83
C PRO A 310 -5.88 26.81 -5.78
N ASN A 311 -6.68 27.74 -5.23
CA ASN A 311 -7.54 28.67 -5.97
C ASN A 311 -8.52 27.98 -6.98
N ASN A 312 -8.77 26.68 -6.86
CA ASN A 312 -9.54 25.83 -7.79
C ASN A 312 -8.99 25.75 -9.23
N ILE A 313 -7.75 26.13 -9.45
CA ILE A 313 -7.09 26.11 -10.78
C ILE A 313 -6.29 24.81 -10.98
N GLY A 314 -5.73 24.27 -9.91
CA GLY A 314 -4.69 23.23 -9.89
C GLY A 314 -3.43 23.79 -9.27
N GLN A 315 -2.36 23.02 -9.24
CA GLN A 315 -1.08 23.48 -8.67
C GLN A 315 0.03 23.53 -9.71
N ASN A 316 0.93 24.51 -9.53
CA ASN A 316 2.24 24.57 -10.16
C ASN A 316 3.29 24.78 -9.07
N LEU A 317 4.05 23.72 -8.73
CA LEU A 317 5.04 23.77 -7.66
C LEU A 317 6.34 24.44 -8.08
N GLN A 318 6.55 24.68 -9.37
CA GLN A 318 7.78 25.30 -9.92
C GLN A 318 9.06 24.71 -9.30
N MET A 319 9.12 23.37 -9.23
CA MET A 319 10.26 22.67 -8.65
C MET A 319 11.53 22.95 -9.42
N THR A 320 12.54 23.48 -8.73
CA THR A 320 13.87 23.64 -9.32
C THR A 320 14.60 22.32 -9.43
N PRO A 321 15.62 22.20 -10.30
CA PRO A 321 16.45 20.98 -10.39
C PRO A 321 17.08 20.58 -9.05
N ASP A 322 17.52 21.53 -8.23
CA ASP A 322 18.16 21.28 -6.94
C ASP A 322 17.13 20.78 -5.91
N GLU A 323 15.91 21.32 -5.91
CA GLU A 323 14.83 20.82 -5.06
C GLU A 323 14.42 19.40 -5.45
N ILE A 324 14.32 19.10 -6.76
CA ILE A 324 14.06 17.74 -7.26
C ILE A 324 15.17 16.78 -6.81
N ASN A 325 16.44 17.18 -6.94
CA ASN A 325 17.57 16.38 -6.48
C ASN A 325 17.52 16.13 -4.97
N SER A 326 17.13 17.12 -4.19
CA SER A 326 16.98 17.00 -2.74
C SER A 326 15.84 16.06 -2.37
N MET A 327 14.70 16.13 -3.06
CA MET A 327 13.57 15.21 -2.85
C MET A 327 13.93 13.75 -3.24
N VAL A 328 14.73 13.57 -4.27
CA VAL A 328 15.20 12.22 -4.68
C VAL A 328 16.23 11.68 -3.69
N ALA A 329 17.03 12.56 -3.07
CA ALA A 329 18.02 12.16 -2.07
C ALA A 329 17.34 11.76 -0.73
N PHE A 330 16.24 12.40 -0.36
CA PHE A 330 15.42 12.05 0.81
C PHE A 330 14.67 10.74 0.59
#